data_a315b5610ee23087302aca9244c1a835
#
_entry.id   a315b5610ee23087302aca9244c1a835
#
_cell.length_a   1.000
_cell.length_b   1.000
_cell.length_c   1.000
_cell.angle_alpha   90.00
_cell.angle_beta   90.00
_cell.angle_gamma   90.00
#
_symmetry.space_group_name_H-M   'P 1'
#
loop_
_entity.id
_entity.type
_entity.pdbx_description
1 polymer ?
#
loop_
_entity_poly.entity_id
_entity_poly.type
_entity_poly.pdbx_seq_one_letter_code
_entity_poly.pdbx_strand_id
1 'polypeptide(L)'
;MATGKLIIFSAPSGSGKSTIINYLMTQNLNLAFSISATSRPPRGTEQHGVEYYFLSAEEFKQRIANDEFLEYEEVYENRFYGTLKAPIEKQLEEGFNVVFDVDVVGGCNIKKYYGDRALSVFVQPPSIEELRKRLVGRATDAPEVIESRIAKAEFELGFAEKFDVVVINDELEKAKADALATIQKFLNA
;
A
#
# COMPACT_ATOMS: atom_id res chain seq x y z
N MET A 1 -7.45 24.01 10.71
CA MET A 1 -6.24 23.46 10.04
C MET A 1 -6.72 22.76 8.80
N ALA A 2 -5.93 22.76 7.70
CA ALA A 2 -6.30 21.99 6.52
C ALA A 2 -6.25 20.49 6.86
N THR A 3 -7.27 19.75 6.50
CA THR A 3 -7.26 18.29 6.63
C THR A 3 -6.24 17.69 5.66
N GLY A 4 -5.54 16.63 6.10
CA GLY A 4 -4.58 15.93 5.26
C GLY A 4 -5.22 15.24 4.05
N LYS A 5 -4.38 14.79 3.14
CA LYS A 5 -4.74 14.02 1.93
C LYS A 5 -4.19 12.60 2.03
N LEU A 6 -4.61 11.73 1.13
CA LEU A 6 -4.20 10.32 1.12
C LEU A 6 -3.38 10.01 -0.14
N ILE A 7 -2.37 9.16 0.02
CA ILE A 7 -1.55 8.66 -1.07
C ILE A 7 -1.53 7.14 -1.00
N ILE A 8 -2.04 6.49 -2.02
CA ILE A 8 -2.24 5.05 -2.08
C ILE A 8 -1.21 4.47 -3.04
N PHE A 9 -0.36 3.58 -2.55
CA PHE A 9 0.60 2.86 -3.37
C PHE A 9 0.20 1.40 -3.52
N SER A 10 0.24 0.92 -4.75
CA SER A 10 0.15 -0.50 -5.08
C SER A 10 1.19 -0.84 -6.15
N ALA A 11 1.66 -2.06 -6.15
CA ALA A 11 2.65 -2.53 -7.12
C ALA A 11 2.74 -4.05 -7.08
N PRO A 12 3.16 -4.69 -8.17
CA PRO A 12 3.63 -6.07 -8.13
C PRO A 12 4.84 -6.22 -7.20
N SER A 13 4.95 -7.38 -6.55
CA SER A 13 6.12 -7.69 -5.72
C SER A 13 7.42 -7.57 -6.53
N GLY A 14 8.42 -6.89 -5.98
CA GLY A 14 9.71 -6.66 -6.66
C GLY A 14 9.77 -5.43 -7.56
N SER A 15 8.73 -4.60 -7.60
CA SER A 15 8.70 -3.37 -8.40
C SER A 15 9.45 -2.18 -7.78
N GLY A 16 9.95 -2.32 -6.53
CA GLY A 16 10.66 -1.25 -5.83
C GLY A 16 9.77 -0.27 -5.07
N LYS A 17 8.50 -0.59 -4.86
CA LYS A 17 7.52 0.23 -4.14
C LYS A 17 8.01 0.67 -2.77
N SER A 18 8.46 -0.25 -1.93
CA SER A 18 8.90 0.05 -0.56
C SER A 18 10.08 1.02 -0.53
N THR A 19 11.02 0.92 -1.46
CA THR A 19 12.16 1.83 -1.58
C THR A 19 11.70 3.25 -1.92
N ILE A 20 10.73 3.38 -2.83
CA ILE A 20 10.15 4.66 -3.22
C ILE A 20 9.38 5.26 -2.04
N ILE A 21 8.53 4.49 -1.36
CA ILE A 21 7.78 4.95 -0.18
C ILE A 21 8.74 5.43 0.91
N ASN A 22 9.76 4.64 1.25
CA ASN A 22 10.74 5.02 2.27
C ASN A 22 11.46 6.32 1.92
N TYR A 23 11.83 6.52 0.67
CA TYR A 23 12.37 7.80 0.20
C TYR A 23 11.40 8.95 0.42
N LEU A 24 10.14 8.80 0.03
CA LEU A 24 9.11 9.83 0.19
C LEU A 24 8.86 10.20 1.65
N MET A 25 8.91 9.20 2.55
CA MET A 25 8.77 9.43 4.00
C MET A 25 9.88 10.32 4.58
N THR A 26 11.06 10.40 3.93
CA THR A 26 12.14 11.30 4.32
C THR A 26 11.99 12.72 3.80
N GLN A 27 11.03 12.96 2.90
CA GLN A 27 10.78 14.28 2.33
C GLN A 27 9.87 15.10 3.24
N ASN A 28 9.96 16.43 3.15
CA ASN A 28 9.14 17.33 3.96
C ASN A 28 7.70 17.46 3.42
N LEU A 29 6.95 16.35 3.47
CA LEU A 29 5.58 16.24 2.94
C LEU A 29 4.53 16.01 4.03
N ASN A 30 4.93 16.04 5.29
CA ASN A 30 4.08 15.72 6.44
C ASN A 30 3.35 14.38 6.30
N LEU A 31 4.09 13.34 5.87
CA LEU A 31 3.56 12.01 5.67
C LEU A 31 3.50 11.21 6.97
N ALA A 32 2.40 10.47 7.14
CA ALA A 32 2.26 9.43 8.16
C ALA A 32 1.89 8.11 7.48
N PHE A 33 2.47 7.00 7.94
CA PHE A 33 2.17 5.69 7.39
C PHE A 33 0.87 5.13 7.96
N SER A 34 0.06 4.49 7.14
CA SER A 34 -1.14 3.77 7.56
C SER A 34 -0.75 2.45 8.24
N ILE A 35 -1.25 2.23 9.46
CA ILE A 35 -1.06 0.99 10.20
C ILE A 35 -2.27 0.10 9.98
N SER A 36 -2.05 -1.09 9.40
CA SER A 36 -3.11 -2.08 9.17
C SER A 36 -3.51 -2.82 10.44
N ALA A 37 -4.74 -3.32 10.47
CA ALA A 37 -5.20 -4.28 11.48
C ALA A 37 -5.03 -5.71 10.98
N THR A 38 -4.81 -6.65 11.90
CA THR A 38 -4.74 -8.07 11.60
C THR A 38 -5.28 -8.91 12.75
N SER A 39 -5.84 -10.08 12.43
CA SER A 39 -6.29 -11.06 13.42
C SER A 39 -5.24 -12.12 13.76
N ARG A 40 -4.08 -12.10 13.09
CA ARG A 40 -2.98 -12.96 13.52
C ARG A 40 -2.31 -12.44 14.80
N PRO A 41 -1.75 -13.31 15.64
CA PRO A 41 -0.97 -12.85 16.78
C PRO A 41 0.32 -12.14 16.35
N PRO A 42 0.86 -11.25 17.20
CA PRO A 42 2.17 -10.64 16.99
C PRO A 42 3.28 -11.67 16.81
N ARG A 43 4.27 -11.34 16.00
CA ARG A 43 5.48 -12.18 15.78
C ARG A 43 6.70 -11.43 16.32
N GLY A 44 7.56 -12.17 17.03
CA GLY A 44 8.80 -11.61 17.56
C GLY A 44 8.55 -10.37 18.43
N THR A 45 9.08 -9.22 17.99
CA THR A 45 9.03 -7.94 18.70
C THR A 45 7.91 -7.01 18.22
N GLU A 46 7.01 -7.49 17.35
CA GLU A 46 5.89 -6.68 16.84
C GLU A 46 4.99 -6.18 17.99
N GLN A 47 4.60 -4.91 17.92
CA GLN A 47 3.80 -4.25 18.95
C GLN A 47 2.47 -3.74 18.38
N HIS A 48 1.42 -3.83 19.19
CA HIS A 48 0.12 -3.28 18.86
C HIS A 48 0.19 -1.76 18.66
N GLY A 49 -0.33 -1.30 17.52
CA GLY A 49 -0.32 0.12 17.15
C GLY A 49 0.99 0.63 16.55
N VAL A 50 1.97 -0.26 16.36
CA VAL A 50 3.26 0.05 15.70
C VAL A 50 3.32 -0.64 14.34
N GLU A 51 3.48 -1.96 14.30
CA GLU A 51 3.48 -2.71 13.05
C GLU A 51 2.05 -3.00 12.56
N TYR A 52 1.18 -3.38 13.48
CA TYR A 52 -0.24 -3.66 13.25
C TYR A 52 -1.09 -3.30 14.46
N TYR A 53 -2.38 -3.07 14.20
CA TYR A 53 -3.42 -3.20 15.24
C TYR A 53 -3.78 -4.68 15.33
N PHE A 54 -3.32 -5.37 16.39
CA PHE A 54 -3.62 -6.78 16.61
C PHE A 54 -4.98 -6.94 17.29
N LEU A 55 -5.90 -7.61 16.62
CA LEU A 55 -7.27 -7.88 17.09
C LEU A 55 -7.46 -9.39 17.17
N SER A 56 -8.44 -9.86 17.96
CA SER A 56 -8.90 -11.23 17.80
C SER A 56 -9.69 -11.39 16.49
N ALA A 57 -9.86 -12.62 16.00
CA ALA A 57 -10.69 -12.87 14.82
C ALA A 57 -12.15 -12.44 15.06
N GLU A 58 -12.64 -12.63 16.28
CA GLU A 58 -14.01 -12.22 16.70
C GLU A 58 -14.17 -10.71 16.70
N GLU A 59 -13.22 -9.97 17.29
CA GLU A 59 -13.20 -8.51 17.25
C GLU A 59 -13.11 -7.99 15.82
N PHE A 60 -12.29 -8.62 14.98
CA PHE A 60 -12.15 -8.22 13.58
C PHE A 60 -13.49 -8.37 12.84
N LYS A 61 -14.17 -9.51 12.99
CA LYS A 61 -15.49 -9.77 12.40
C LYS A 61 -16.55 -8.80 12.91
N GLN A 62 -16.54 -8.48 14.21
CA GLN A 62 -17.46 -7.52 14.78
C GLN A 62 -17.26 -6.11 14.19
N ARG A 63 -16.01 -5.69 14.02
CA ARG A 63 -15.69 -4.39 13.39
C ARG A 63 -16.04 -4.35 11.91
N ILE A 64 -15.95 -5.48 11.19
CA ILE A 64 -16.49 -5.61 9.83
C ILE A 64 -18.00 -5.36 9.82
N ALA A 65 -18.73 -6.02 10.72
CA ALA A 65 -20.19 -5.87 10.83
C ALA A 65 -20.61 -4.43 11.17
N ASN A 66 -19.77 -3.69 11.89
CA ASN A 66 -19.98 -2.28 12.25
C ASN A 66 -19.48 -1.31 11.14
N ASP A 67 -19.06 -1.79 9.99
CA ASP A 67 -18.52 -0.96 8.88
C ASP A 67 -17.33 -0.07 9.29
N GLU A 68 -16.44 -0.59 10.14
CA GLU A 68 -15.28 0.16 10.66
C GLU A 68 -14.04 0.08 9.77
N PHE A 69 -14.06 -0.74 8.71
CA PHE A 69 -12.94 -0.92 7.78
C PHE A 69 -13.11 -0.17 6.46
N LEU A 70 -12.02 0.41 5.95
CA LEU A 70 -11.92 0.95 4.59
C LEU A 70 -11.83 -0.18 3.56
N GLU A 71 -11.06 -1.21 3.89
CA GLU A 71 -10.87 -2.44 3.14
C GLU A 71 -10.47 -3.55 4.12
N TYR A 72 -10.74 -4.78 3.76
CA TYR A 72 -10.27 -5.97 4.49
C TYR A 72 -10.25 -7.19 3.57
N GLU A 73 -9.44 -8.17 3.95
CA GLU A 73 -9.33 -9.45 3.26
C GLU A 73 -9.19 -10.59 4.29
N GLU A 74 -9.88 -11.69 4.06
CA GLU A 74 -9.64 -12.96 4.75
C GLU A 74 -8.66 -13.78 3.91
N VAL A 75 -7.39 -13.80 4.30
CA VAL A 75 -6.31 -14.49 3.57
C VAL A 75 -6.35 -15.99 3.80
N TYR A 76 -6.68 -16.41 5.01
CA TYR A 76 -6.94 -17.78 5.43
C TYR A 76 -8.07 -17.79 6.46
N GLU A 77 -8.68 -18.92 6.71
CA GLU A 77 -9.76 -19.06 7.69
C GLU A 77 -9.42 -18.36 9.01
N ASN A 78 -10.22 -17.38 9.41
CA ASN A 78 -10.06 -16.53 10.59
C ASN A 78 -8.76 -15.71 10.62
N ARG A 79 -8.08 -15.55 9.50
CA ARG A 79 -6.91 -14.68 9.37
C ARG A 79 -7.20 -13.50 8.46
N PHE A 80 -7.49 -12.40 9.09
CA PHE A 80 -7.86 -11.15 8.44
C PHE A 80 -6.73 -10.13 8.44
N TYR A 81 -6.73 -9.29 7.42
CA TYR A 81 -5.97 -8.04 7.33
C TYR A 81 -6.90 -6.94 6.83
N GLY A 82 -6.69 -5.71 7.25
CA GLY A 82 -7.49 -4.59 6.76
C GLY A 82 -7.04 -3.26 7.32
N THR A 83 -7.69 -2.20 6.87
CA THR A 83 -7.43 -0.83 7.30
C THR A 83 -8.64 -0.26 8.00
N LEU A 84 -8.49 0.12 9.28
CA LEU A 84 -9.53 0.76 10.07
C LEU A 84 -9.71 2.23 9.66
N LYS A 85 -10.96 2.69 9.59
CA LYS A 85 -11.33 4.07 9.26
C LYS A 85 -10.86 5.06 10.34
N ALA A 86 -11.12 4.76 11.61
CA ALA A 86 -10.92 5.70 12.71
C ALA A 86 -9.47 6.20 12.88
N PRO A 87 -8.41 5.35 12.85
CA PRO A 87 -7.04 5.83 12.91
C PRO A 87 -6.66 6.73 11.75
N ILE A 88 -7.16 6.43 10.54
CA ILE A 88 -6.90 7.22 9.33
C ILE A 88 -7.55 8.59 9.43
N GLU A 89 -8.83 8.66 9.81
CA GLU A 89 -9.53 9.93 9.98
C GLU A 89 -8.83 10.80 11.04
N LYS A 90 -8.38 10.21 12.14
CA LYS A 90 -7.61 10.92 13.15
C LYS A 90 -6.33 11.54 12.60
N GLN A 91 -5.53 10.77 11.85
CA GLN A 91 -4.31 11.28 11.22
C GLN A 91 -4.59 12.43 10.25
N LEU A 92 -5.67 12.31 9.46
CA LEU A 92 -6.08 13.37 8.51
C LEU A 92 -6.52 14.65 9.23
N GLU A 93 -7.28 14.51 10.32
CA GLU A 93 -7.70 15.64 11.16
C GLU A 93 -6.52 16.35 11.84
N GLU A 94 -5.50 15.60 12.23
CA GLU A 94 -4.23 16.12 12.75
C GLU A 94 -3.37 16.82 11.67
N GLY A 95 -3.80 16.77 10.41
CA GLY A 95 -3.14 17.41 9.27
C GLY A 95 -2.05 16.56 8.60
N PHE A 96 -1.91 15.30 8.97
CA PHE A 96 -0.99 14.39 8.28
C PHE A 96 -1.53 13.95 6.92
N ASN A 97 -0.63 13.81 5.96
CA ASN A 97 -0.93 13.13 4.70
C ASN A 97 -0.65 11.64 4.89
N VAL A 98 -1.66 10.79 4.68
CA VAL A 98 -1.57 9.36 5.02
C VAL A 98 -1.14 8.54 3.80
N VAL A 99 -0.09 7.75 3.97
CA VAL A 99 0.44 6.86 2.94
C VAL A 99 -0.03 5.42 3.20
N PHE A 100 -0.59 4.79 2.17
CA PHE A 100 -0.99 3.39 2.17
C PHE A 100 -0.07 2.56 1.29
N ASP A 101 0.33 1.40 1.78
CA ASP A 101 0.97 0.33 1.03
C ASP A 101 0.01 -0.88 1.05
N VAL A 102 -0.78 -1.01 0.00
CA VAL A 102 -1.87 -2.00 -0.10
C VAL A 102 -1.84 -2.70 -1.45
N ASP A 103 -2.53 -3.83 -1.54
CA ASP A 103 -2.73 -4.51 -2.82
C ASP A 103 -3.62 -3.68 -3.77
N VAL A 104 -3.72 -4.12 -5.03
CA VAL A 104 -4.45 -3.38 -6.06
C VAL A 104 -5.96 -3.27 -5.78
N VAL A 105 -6.55 -4.30 -5.18
CA VAL A 105 -7.99 -4.32 -4.85
C VAL A 105 -8.25 -3.37 -3.67
N GLY A 106 -7.46 -3.49 -2.60
CA GLY A 106 -7.53 -2.58 -1.45
C GLY A 106 -7.30 -1.13 -1.85
N GLY A 107 -6.32 -0.88 -2.72
CA GLY A 107 -6.03 0.46 -3.24
C GLY A 107 -7.21 1.07 -4.00
N CYS A 108 -7.86 0.29 -4.87
CA CYS A 108 -9.06 0.73 -5.59
C CYS A 108 -10.23 1.02 -4.64
N ASN A 109 -10.41 0.20 -3.61
CA ASN A 109 -11.48 0.39 -2.61
C ASN A 109 -11.26 1.66 -1.78
N ILE A 110 -10.04 1.92 -1.32
CA ILE A 110 -9.69 3.14 -0.60
C ILE A 110 -9.89 4.37 -1.49
N LYS A 111 -9.44 4.31 -2.73
CA LYS A 111 -9.65 5.40 -3.70
C LYS A 111 -11.12 5.69 -3.93
N LYS A 112 -11.94 4.66 -4.07
CA LYS A 112 -13.40 4.80 -4.25
C LYS A 112 -14.04 5.48 -3.03
N TYR A 113 -13.58 5.18 -1.82
CA TYR A 113 -14.12 5.75 -0.59
C TYR A 113 -13.76 7.23 -0.45
N TYR A 114 -12.50 7.61 -0.71
CA TYR A 114 -12.00 8.98 -0.49
C TYR A 114 -12.10 9.90 -1.72
N GLY A 115 -12.30 9.35 -2.92
CA GLY A 115 -12.43 10.15 -4.14
C GLY A 115 -11.23 11.05 -4.40
N ASP A 116 -11.47 12.34 -4.59
CA ASP A 116 -10.45 13.34 -4.95
C ASP A 116 -9.51 13.71 -3.79
N ARG A 117 -9.82 13.30 -2.55
CA ARG A 117 -8.91 13.45 -1.40
C ARG A 117 -7.75 12.46 -1.45
N ALA A 118 -7.81 11.46 -2.31
CA ALA A 118 -6.80 10.43 -2.46
C ALA A 118 -6.15 10.45 -3.85
N LEU A 119 -4.83 10.32 -3.88
CA LEU A 119 -4.06 10.03 -5.08
C LEU A 119 -3.68 8.55 -5.07
N SER A 120 -4.06 7.80 -6.08
CA SER A 120 -3.63 6.41 -6.25
C SER A 120 -2.46 6.31 -7.22
N VAL A 121 -1.39 5.68 -6.78
CA VAL A 121 -0.12 5.53 -7.50
C VAL A 121 0.19 4.05 -7.69
N PHE A 122 0.33 3.63 -8.92
CA PHE A 122 0.78 2.29 -9.27
C PHE A 122 2.27 2.31 -9.65
N VAL A 123 3.08 1.56 -8.93
CA VAL A 123 4.51 1.42 -9.25
C VAL A 123 4.69 0.16 -10.10
N GLN A 124 5.24 0.34 -11.29
CA GLN A 124 5.33 -0.70 -12.31
C GLN A 124 6.78 -0.95 -12.69
N PRO A 125 7.22 -2.22 -12.82
CA PRO A 125 8.51 -2.53 -13.45
C PRO A 125 8.44 -2.20 -14.95
N PRO A 126 9.58 -2.01 -15.63
CA PRO A 126 9.59 -1.70 -17.07
C PRO A 126 9.05 -2.85 -17.93
N SER A 127 9.21 -4.08 -17.48
CA SER A 127 8.68 -5.28 -18.14
C SER A 127 8.54 -6.46 -17.17
N ILE A 128 7.80 -7.48 -17.57
CA ILE A 128 7.71 -8.77 -16.83
C ILE A 128 9.08 -9.48 -16.82
N GLU A 129 9.83 -9.42 -17.91
CA GLU A 129 11.18 -10.00 -18.01
C GLU A 129 12.13 -9.36 -17.00
N GLU A 130 12.08 -8.05 -16.85
CA GLU A 130 12.89 -7.34 -15.85
C GLU A 130 12.46 -7.67 -14.43
N LEU A 131 11.15 -7.78 -14.16
CA LEU A 131 10.63 -8.22 -12.88
C LEU A 131 11.12 -9.62 -12.52
N ARG A 132 11.08 -10.56 -13.49
CA ARG A 132 11.61 -11.92 -13.33
C ARG A 132 13.10 -11.91 -12.96
N LYS A 133 13.91 -11.11 -13.65
CA LYS A 133 15.34 -10.95 -13.32
C LYS A 133 15.55 -10.46 -11.90
N ARG A 134 14.77 -9.48 -11.46
CA ARG A 134 14.83 -8.93 -10.09
C ARG A 134 14.47 -9.97 -9.04
N LEU A 135 13.43 -10.78 -9.28
CA LEU A 135 13.02 -11.85 -8.36
C LEU A 135 14.06 -12.98 -8.30
N VAL A 136 14.59 -13.40 -9.43
CA VAL A 136 15.67 -14.40 -9.49
C VAL A 136 16.94 -13.90 -8.81
N GLY A 137 17.31 -12.64 -9.04
CA GLY A 137 18.53 -12.02 -8.50
C GLY A 137 18.55 -11.91 -6.97
N ARG A 138 17.39 -11.93 -6.32
CA ARG A 138 17.32 -11.97 -4.84
C ARG A 138 17.76 -13.31 -4.25
N ALA A 139 17.77 -14.39 -5.04
CA ALA A 139 18.17 -15.75 -4.64
C ALA A 139 17.49 -16.30 -3.37
N THR A 140 16.32 -15.77 -3.03
CA THR A 140 15.56 -16.11 -1.79
C THR A 140 14.40 -17.06 -2.05
N ASP A 141 13.98 -17.22 -3.31
CA ASP A 141 12.78 -17.96 -3.68
C ASP A 141 13.09 -19.15 -4.60
N ALA A 142 12.34 -20.24 -4.41
CA ALA A 142 12.35 -21.38 -5.31
C ALA A 142 11.73 -21.01 -6.69
N PRO A 143 12.07 -21.71 -7.78
CA PRO A 143 11.53 -21.41 -9.11
C PRO A 143 10.00 -21.36 -9.16
N GLU A 144 9.31 -22.27 -8.47
CA GLU A 144 7.84 -22.34 -8.43
C GLU A 144 7.25 -21.09 -7.75
N VAL A 145 7.92 -20.55 -6.73
CA VAL A 145 7.51 -19.33 -6.03
C VAL A 145 7.67 -18.13 -6.97
N ILE A 146 8.75 -18.07 -7.76
CA ILE A 146 8.97 -17.03 -8.76
C ILE A 146 7.87 -17.04 -9.80
N GLU A 147 7.52 -18.21 -10.36
CA GLU A 147 6.43 -18.34 -11.35
C GLU A 147 5.08 -17.88 -10.76
N SER A 148 4.78 -18.25 -9.51
CA SER A 148 3.58 -17.79 -8.81
C SER A 148 3.56 -16.27 -8.64
N ARG A 149 4.70 -15.66 -8.31
CA ARG A 149 4.82 -14.19 -8.18
C ARG A 149 4.67 -13.48 -9.53
N ILE A 150 5.19 -14.05 -10.60
CA ILE A 150 5.03 -13.52 -11.96
C ILE A 150 3.57 -13.57 -12.40
N ALA A 151 2.89 -14.69 -12.19
CA ALA A 151 1.45 -14.82 -12.49
C ALA A 151 0.61 -13.80 -11.71
N LYS A 152 0.93 -13.59 -10.42
CA LYS A 152 0.28 -12.54 -9.62
C LYS A 152 0.60 -11.14 -10.15
N ALA A 153 1.83 -10.88 -10.55
CA ALA A 153 2.23 -9.60 -11.12
C ALA A 153 1.49 -9.28 -12.42
N GLU A 154 1.29 -10.25 -13.30
CA GLU A 154 0.48 -10.09 -14.51
C GLU A 154 -0.98 -9.70 -14.20
N PHE A 155 -1.57 -10.34 -13.19
CA PHE A 155 -2.90 -9.97 -12.70
C PHE A 155 -2.91 -8.54 -12.14
N GLU A 156 -1.94 -8.17 -11.31
CA GLU A 156 -1.84 -6.84 -10.69
C GLU A 156 -1.59 -5.74 -11.73
N LEU A 157 -0.78 -6.00 -12.76
CA LEU A 157 -0.54 -5.07 -13.87
C LEU A 157 -1.81 -4.73 -14.65
N GLY A 158 -2.78 -5.64 -14.70
CA GLY A 158 -4.11 -5.37 -15.26
C GLY A 158 -4.90 -4.29 -14.54
N PHE A 159 -4.52 -3.93 -13.32
CA PHE A 159 -5.13 -2.85 -12.54
C PHE A 159 -4.49 -1.47 -12.76
N ALA A 160 -3.36 -1.38 -13.45
CA ALA A 160 -2.62 -0.13 -13.61
C ALA A 160 -3.49 1.02 -14.14
N GLU A 161 -4.37 0.75 -15.09
CA GLU A 161 -5.29 1.74 -15.68
C GLU A 161 -6.34 2.27 -14.69
N LYS A 162 -6.58 1.61 -13.57
CA LYS A 162 -7.52 2.02 -12.52
C LYS A 162 -6.89 3.00 -11.52
N PHE A 163 -5.60 3.23 -11.61
CA PHE A 163 -4.86 4.16 -10.75
C PHE A 163 -4.73 5.51 -11.42
N ASP A 164 -4.68 6.57 -10.60
CA ASP A 164 -4.56 7.94 -11.12
C ASP A 164 -3.22 8.17 -11.83
N VAL A 165 -2.15 7.55 -11.34
CA VAL A 165 -0.79 7.70 -11.85
C VAL A 165 -0.06 6.37 -11.88
N VAL A 166 0.71 6.14 -12.93
CA VAL A 166 1.65 5.03 -13.04
C VAL A 166 3.08 5.56 -13.00
N VAL A 167 3.87 5.08 -12.05
CA VAL A 167 5.31 5.36 -11.96
C VAL A 167 6.07 4.13 -12.45
N ILE A 168 6.80 4.25 -13.55
CA ILE A 168 7.62 3.17 -14.09
C ILE A 168 8.98 3.20 -13.40
N ASN A 169 9.30 2.14 -12.66
CA ASN A 169 10.60 1.97 -12.00
C ASN A 169 11.57 1.18 -12.87
N ASP A 170 12.09 1.84 -13.89
CA ASP A 170 13.23 1.38 -14.68
C ASP A 170 14.54 1.83 -13.99
N GLU A 171 14.70 3.12 -13.83
CA GLU A 171 15.77 3.73 -13.03
C GLU A 171 15.20 4.25 -11.70
N LEU A 172 15.70 3.73 -10.58
CA LEU A 172 15.16 4.03 -9.25
C LEU A 172 15.17 5.53 -8.92
N GLU A 173 16.24 6.24 -9.22
CA GLU A 173 16.37 7.67 -8.92
C GLU A 173 15.37 8.50 -9.73
N LYS A 174 15.14 8.12 -10.99
CA LYS A 174 14.10 8.76 -11.81
C LYS A 174 12.70 8.46 -11.27
N ALA A 175 12.42 7.22 -10.90
CA ALA A 175 11.14 6.82 -10.32
C ALA A 175 10.85 7.57 -9.00
N LYS A 176 11.85 7.75 -8.13
CA LYS A 176 11.76 8.56 -6.91
C LYS A 176 11.41 10.02 -7.23
N ALA A 177 12.09 10.61 -8.21
CA ALA A 177 11.84 12.00 -8.62
C ALA A 177 10.45 12.19 -9.22
N ASP A 178 10.01 11.28 -10.08
CA ASP A 178 8.68 11.30 -10.69
C ASP A 178 7.57 11.15 -9.63
N ALA A 179 7.74 10.23 -8.69
CA ALA A 179 6.81 10.04 -7.58
C ALA A 179 6.73 11.29 -6.69
N LEU A 180 7.88 11.87 -6.32
CA LEU A 180 7.93 13.07 -5.49
C LEU A 180 7.22 14.25 -6.17
N ALA A 181 7.54 14.51 -7.43
CA ALA A 181 6.93 15.60 -8.18
C ALA A 181 5.40 15.46 -8.31
N THR A 182 4.94 14.24 -8.57
CA THR A 182 3.51 13.92 -8.67
C THR A 182 2.78 14.16 -7.35
N ILE A 183 3.36 13.69 -6.24
CA ILE A 183 2.78 13.85 -4.91
C ILE A 183 2.78 15.33 -4.49
N GLN A 184 3.87 16.04 -4.69
CA GLN A 184 3.92 17.48 -4.40
C GLN A 184 2.85 18.26 -5.16
N LYS A 185 2.66 17.95 -6.43
CA LYS A 185 1.60 18.57 -7.24
C LYS A 185 0.21 18.29 -6.66
N PHE A 186 -0.05 17.05 -6.27
CA PHE A 186 -1.33 16.66 -5.67
C PHE A 186 -1.57 17.31 -4.31
N LEU A 187 -0.56 17.37 -3.45
CA LEU A 187 -0.69 17.95 -2.10
C LEU A 187 -0.91 19.45 -2.16
N ASN A 188 -0.35 20.14 -3.15
CA ASN A 188 -0.44 21.58 -3.33
C ASN A 188 -1.68 22.03 -4.14
N ALA A 189 -2.41 21.10 -4.74
CA ALA A 189 -3.66 21.39 -5.44
C ALA A 189 -4.82 21.54 -4.44
#